data_5ed8d45392cfd3544c077c3955c1d972
#
_entry.id   5ed8d45392cfd3544c077c3955c1d972
#
_cell.length_a   1.000
_cell.length_b   1.000
_cell.length_c   1.000
_cell.angle_alpha   90.00
_cell.angle_beta   90.00
_cell.angle_gamma   90.00
#
_symmetry.space_group_name_H-M   'P 1'
#
loop_
_entity.id
_entity.type
_entity.pdbx_description
1 polymer ?
#
loop_
_entity_poly.entity_id
_entity_poly.type
_entity_poly.pdbx_seq_one_letter_code
_entity_poly.pdbx_strand_id
1 'polypeptide(L)'
;MTKRIRKIVLFTIVTTLLTVTGCGDKKNTDTATSNKPAIAYIVANTANSKPVDSSAPIIQDTMIDCAENYGYSFIVRVDGEPELVSNENLDIDPQYKNAAKERLKRDATNKATNLLQVLEGVHAVNPESDYLEAIRLAAASLRSLDNSYTSRNIICCGSGLGTTGYLNFQNNLLSAESQTIVKLLQEKEALPDLSGITVYWIGMAQTRAPQEKLNPKQSKNLENIWKSVIEAAGGEFVPNDYISVSQNDDTTDELPSVSIVNIPSDDPIVFEPEILEQPEQEKENAFEEPVILGESQIQFVGGKATYLDEESATETIRPIAEYLLNHTSVNLLLVGSTAGDITDESTLRLSQDRADTVKHTLVEFGVDDKRINTLGMGASDPWHISGAGYDETVGSAASSNRKVVLIDANTELAQQLMSSN
;
A
#
# COMPACT_ATOMS: atom_id res chain seq x y z
N MET A 1 -28.09 11.80 -22.63
CA MET A 1 -28.39 10.40 -22.27
C MET A 1 -27.23 9.53 -22.71
N THR A 2 -26.28 9.27 -21.85
CA THR A 2 -25.11 8.44 -22.15
C THR A 2 -24.99 7.41 -21.04
N LYS A 3 -25.29 6.15 -21.37
CA LYS A 3 -25.19 5.01 -20.44
C LYS A 3 -23.72 4.76 -20.08
N ARG A 4 -23.32 5.04 -18.85
CA ARG A 4 -22.08 4.54 -18.28
C ARG A 4 -22.23 3.05 -17.99
N ILE A 5 -21.57 2.22 -18.76
CA ILE A 5 -21.42 0.78 -18.51
C ILE A 5 -20.30 0.66 -17.47
N ARG A 6 -20.67 0.36 -16.21
CA ARG A 6 -19.71 -0.05 -15.20
C ARG A 6 -19.25 -1.47 -15.53
N LYS A 7 -17.98 -1.62 -15.91
CA LYS A 7 -17.34 -2.93 -15.99
C LYS A 7 -16.95 -3.35 -14.60
N ILE A 8 -17.54 -4.43 -14.14
CA ILE A 8 -17.20 -5.14 -12.91
C ILE A 8 -15.87 -5.84 -13.17
N VAL A 9 -14.86 -5.54 -12.37
CA VAL A 9 -13.60 -6.30 -12.34
C VAL A 9 -13.92 -7.67 -11.73
N LEU A 10 -13.90 -8.68 -12.58
CA LEU A 10 -14.10 -10.07 -12.19
C LEU A 10 -12.76 -10.61 -11.72
N PHE A 11 -12.63 -10.84 -10.42
CA PHE A 11 -11.54 -11.63 -9.86
C PHE A 11 -11.61 -13.04 -10.46
N THR A 12 -10.67 -13.38 -11.32
CA THR A 12 -10.60 -14.69 -11.95
C THR A 12 -9.92 -15.66 -11.00
N ILE A 13 -10.73 -16.37 -10.21
CA ILE A 13 -10.27 -17.56 -9.50
C ILE A 13 -10.04 -18.65 -10.54
N VAL A 14 -8.81 -19.09 -10.69
CA VAL A 14 -8.43 -20.26 -11.50
C VAL A 14 -8.98 -21.51 -10.82
N THR A 15 -10.16 -21.95 -11.23
CA THR A 15 -10.73 -23.25 -10.83
C THR A 15 -10.27 -24.31 -11.83
N THR A 16 -9.38 -25.17 -11.44
CA THR A 16 -9.04 -26.42 -12.18
C THR A 16 -10.24 -27.36 -12.14
N LEU A 17 -10.98 -27.45 -13.23
CA LEU A 17 -12.06 -28.42 -13.41
C LEU A 17 -11.46 -29.80 -13.73
N LEU A 18 -11.58 -30.73 -12.78
CA LEU A 18 -11.43 -32.16 -13.03
C LEU A 18 -12.82 -32.69 -13.47
N THR A 19 -12.97 -32.97 -14.76
CA THR A 19 -14.17 -33.66 -15.28
C THR A 19 -14.08 -35.15 -15.00
N VAL A 20 -14.93 -35.63 -14.11
CA VAL A 20 -15.26 -37.05 -13.98
C VAL A 20 -16.64 -37.28 -14.56
N THR A 21 -16.71 -37.98 -15.70
CA THR A 21 -17.96 -38.45 -16.31
C THR A 21 -18.45 -39.71 -15.57
N GLY A 22 -19.57 -39.60 -14.89
CA GLY A 22 -20.32 -40.72 -14.33
C GLY A 22 -21.80 -40.45 -14.43
N CYS A 23 -22.51 -41.26 -15.27
CA CYS A 23 -23.97 -41.28 -15.33
C CYS A 23 -24.55 -42.01 -14.09
N GLY A 24 -25.57 -41.40 -13.48
CA GLY A 24 -26.40 -42.11 -12.48
C GLY A 24 -27.27 -41.17 -11.64
N ASP A 25 -28.55 -41.21 -11.93
CA ASP A 25 -29.74 -40.85 -11.14
C ASP A 25 -29.85 -39.54 -10.34
N LYS A 26 -30.85 -38.77 -10.74
CA LYS A 26 -31.39 -37.57 -10.09
C LYS A 26 -31.83 -37.84 -8.65
N LYS A 27 -31.13 -37.26 -7.71
CA LYS A 27 -31.71 -36.68 -6.49
C LYS A 27 -31.14 -35.27 -6.35
N ASN A 28 -31.98 -34.26 -6.59
CA ASN A 28 -31.70 -32.87 -6.29
C ASN A 28 -31.41 -32.76 -4.78
N THR A 29 -30.17 -32.56 -4.44
CA THR A 29 -29.73 -31.83 -3.29
C THR A 29 -28.69 -30.87 -3.79
N ASP A 30 -29.14 -29.70 -4.30
CA ASP A 30 -28.30 -28.54 -4.53
C ASP A 30 -27.78 -28.04 -3.18
N THR A 31 -26.75 -28.68 -2.65
CA THR A 31 -25.79 -28.02 -1.77
C THR A 31 -24.78 -27.32 -2.68
N ALA A 32 -25.21 -26.23 -3.32
CA ALA A 32 -24.28 -25.22 -3.77
C ALA A 32 -23.51 -24.79 -2.51
N THR A 33 -22.25 -25.19 -2.39
CA THR A 33 -21.34 -24.62 -1.42
C THR A 33 -21.24 -23.15 -1.82
N SER A 34 -22.01 -22.31 -1.14
CA SER A 34 -21.95 -20.86 -1.36
C SER A 34 -20.57 -20.41 -0.86
N ASN A 35 -19.71 -20.02 -1.79
CA ASN A 35 -18.41 -19.40 -1.47
C ASN A 35 -18.69 -17.98 -0.95
N LYS A 36 -18.94 -17.86 0.36
CA LYS A 36 -19.19 -16.59 1.00
C LYS A 36 -17.86 -15.90 1.34
N PRO A 37 -17.74 -14.60 1.13
CA PRO A 37 -16.60 -13.83 1.63
C PRO A 37 -16.74 -13.56 3.13
N ALA A 38 -15.62 -13.48 3.83
CA ALA A 38 -15.53 -12.95 5.18
C ALA A 38 -14.42 -11.90 5.22
N ILE A 39 -14.68 -10.76 5.81
CA ILE A 39 -13.75 -9.64 5.83
C ILE A 39 -13.63 -9.06 7.24
N ALA A 40 -12.42 -8.75 7.66
CA ALA A 40 -12.15 -8.03 8.88
C ALA A 40 -11.43 -6.70 8.56
N TYR A 41 -12.01 -5.59 8.97
CA TYR A 41 -11.38 -4.28 8.92
C TYR A 41 -10.69 -4.01 10.24
N ILE A 42 -9.41 -3.69 10.19
CA ILE A 42 -8.61 -3.25 11.35
C ILE A 42 -8.40 -1.75 11.21
N VAL A 43 -8.93 -0.96 12.13
CA VAL A 43 -8.96 0.50 12.02
C VAL A 43 -8.14 1.14 13.13
N ALA A 44 -7.08 1.83 12.73
CA ALA A 44 -6.21 2.60 13.61
C ALA A 44 -6.43 4.11 13.40
N ASN A 45 -7.46 4.65 14.00
CA ASN A 45 -7.62 6.09 14.15
C ASN A 45 -7.07 6.48 15.53
N THR A 46 -5.76 6.69 15.59
CA THR A 46 -4.98 6.98 16.79
C THR A 46 -4.32 8.36 16.70
N ALA A 47 -3.80 8.87 17.81
CA ALA A 47 -3.20 10.20 17.84
C ALA A 47 -2.00 10.37 16.90
N ASN A 48 -1.28 9.28 16.56
CA ASN A 48 -0.08 9.29 15.70
C ASN A 48 -0.32 8.73 14.29
N SER A 49 -1.54 8.35 13.94
CA SER A 49 -1.91 7.78 12.65
C SER A 49 -2.95 8.65 11.96
N LYS A 50 -2.84 8.81 10.65
CA LYS A 50 -3.88 9.52 9.89
C LYS A 50 -5.18 8.72 9.89
N PRO A 51 -6.34 9.39 10.03
CA PRO A 51 -7.63 8.70 9.95
C PRO A 51 -7.83 8.08 8.58
N VAL A 52 -8.53 6.95 8.57
CA VAL A 52 -8.87 6.22 7.35
C VAL A 52 -9.95 6.97 6.59
N ASP A 53 -9.79 7.05 5.27
CA ASP A 53 -10.84 7.50 4.37
C ASP A 53 -11.74 6.31 4.00
N SER A 54 -12.90 6.22 4.64
CA SER A 54 -13.90 5.17 4.35
C SER A 54 -14.47 5.25 2.93
N SER A 55 -14.27 6.39 2.24
CA SER A 55 -14.64 6.56 0.83
C SER A 55 -13.66 5.88 -0.12
N ALA A 56 -12.54 5.35 0.39
CA ALA A 56 -11.56 4.62 -0.40
C ALA A 56 -12.20 3.50 -1.21
N PRO A 57 -11.97 3.41 -2.52
CA PRO A 57 -12.59 2.40 -3.36
C PRO A 57 -12.43 0.99 -2.83
N ILE A 58 -11.24 0.62 -2.34
CA ILE A 58 -11.01 -0.72 -1.79
C ILE A 58 -11.87 -1.02 -0.56
N ILE A 59 -12.12 -0.04 0.31
CA ILE A 59 -12.98 -0.22 1.48
C ILE A 59 -14.44 -0.34 1.04
N GLN A 60 -14.90 0.58 0.18
CA GLN A 60 -16.28 0.56 -0.32
C GLN A 60 -16.58 -0.68 -1.14
N ASP A 61 -15.73 -1.00 -2.12
CA ASP A 61 -15.96 -2.12 -3.03
C ASP A 61 -15.93 -3.47 -2.30
N THR A 62 -14.99 -3.66 -1.39
CA THR A 62 -14.92 -4.90 -0.60
C THR A 62 -16.08 -5.05 0.38
N MET A 63 -16.55 -3.95 0.99
CA MET A 63 -17.72 -3.96 1.87
C MET A 63 -19.00 -4.27 1.10
N ILE A 64 -19.18 -3.63 -0.07
CA ILE A 64 -20.33 -3.86 -0.94
C ILE A 64 -20.31 -5.30 -1.49
N ASP A 65 -19.16 -5.77 -1.98
CA ASP A 65 -19.00 -7.15 -2.48
C ASP A 65 -19.32 -8.16 -1.38
N CYS A 66 -18.80 -7.94 -0.17
CA CYS A 66 -19.09 -8.79 0.98
C CYS A 66 -20.60 -8.84 1.27
N ALA A 67 -21.30 -7.71 1.25
CA ALA A 67 -22.73 -7.65 1.48
C ALA A 67 -23.56 -8.25 0.33
N GLU A 68 -23.19 -8.01 -0.93
CA GLU A 68 -23.88 -8.57 -2.11
C GLU A 68 -23.74 -10.09 -2.21
N ASN A 69 -22.63 -10.66 -1.65
CA ASN A 69 -22.37 -12.10 -1.61
C ASN A 69 -22.73 -12.76 -0.26
N TYR A 70 -23.53 -12.08 0.57
CA TYR A 70 -24.04 -12.60 1.84
C TYR A 70 -22.93 -13.07 2.77
N GLY A 71 -21.87 -12.28 2.83
CA GLY A 71 -20.66 -12.54 3.60
C GLY A 71 -20.78 -12.26 5.08
N TYR A 72 -19.65 -12.12 5.71
CA TYR A 72 -19.51 -11.77 7.12
C TYR A 72 -18.50 -10.64 7.30
N SER A 73 -18.82 -9.63 8.09
CA SER A 73 -17.94 -8.49 8.35
C SER A 73 -17.60 -8.36 9.83
N PHE A 74 -16.32 -8.13 10.10
CA PHE A 74 -15.80 -7.78 11.42
C PHE A 74 -15.12 -6.41 11.33
N ILE A 75 -15.19 -5.62 12.40
CA ILE A 75 -14.45 -4.37 12.53
C ILE A 75 -13.72 -4.42 13.88
N VAL A 76 -12.40 -4.30 13.84
CA VAL A 76 -11.49 -4.30 14.99
C VAL A 76 -10.89 -2.92 15.13
N ARG A 77 -10.99 -2.34 16.33
CA ARG A 77 -10.32 -1.11 16.73
C ARG A 77 -8.86 -1.40 17.09
N VAL A 78 -7.94 -0.57 16.62
CA VAL A 78 -6.55 -0.56 17.08
C VAL A 78 -6.37 0.54 18.11
N ASP A 79 -5.98 0.14 19.29
CA ASP A 79 -5.39 0.98 20.35
C ASP A 79 -4.50 0.08 21.22
N GLY A 80 -4.14 0.48 22.43
CA GLY A 80 -3.33 -0.34 23.35
C GLY A 80 -4.03 -1.60 23.85
N GLU A 81 -5.35 -1.67 23.71
CA GLU A 81 -6.20 -2.82 24.02
C GLU A 81 -7.19 -3.07 22.88
N PRO A 82 -6.74 -3.69 21.79
CA PRO A 82 -7.56 -3.90 20.60
C PRO A 82 -8.86 -4.64 20.88
N GLU A 83 -9.96 -4.18 20.29
CA GLU A 83 -11.29 -4.70 20.54
C GLU A 83 -12.08 -4.92 19.25
N LEU A 84 -12.90 -5.99 19.24
CA LEU A 84 -13.87 -6.25 18.19
C LEU A 84 -15.09 -5.34 18.40
N VAL A 85 -15.23 -4.29 17.59
CA VAL A 85 -16.29 -3.29 17.73
C VAL A 85 -17.52 -3.57 16.88
N SER A 86 -17.40 -4.41 15.85
CA SER A 86 -18.55 -4.87 15.06
C SER A 86 -18.35 -6.31 14.59
N ASN A 87 -19.47 -7.03 14.50
CA ASN A 87 -19.54 -8.44 14.16
C ASN A 87 -20.91 -8.69 13.48
N GLU A 88 -20.94 -8.63 12.15
CA GLU A 88 -22.18 -8.60 11.38
C GLU A 88 -22.25 -9.71 10.34
N ASN A 89 -23.30 -10.52 10.45
CA ASN A 89 -23.69 -11.47 9.43
C ASN A 89 -24.55 -10.74 8.36
N LEU A 90 -24.06 -10.76 7.12
CA LEU A 90 -24.69 -10.06 5.99
C LEU A 90 -25.66 -10.96 5.20
N ASP A 91 -26.02 -12.12 5.71
CA ASP A 91 -27.02 -13.01 5.11
C ASP A 91 -28.33 -12.29 4.80
N ILE A 92 -29.08 -12.85 3.87
CA ILE A 92 -30.41 -12.34 3.51
C ILE A 92 -31.29 -12.35 4.75
N ASP A 93 -31.88 -11.19 5.06
CA ASP A 93 -32.88 -11.10 6.10
C ASP A 93 -34.04 -12.09 5.77
N PRO A 94 -34.45 -12.96 6.71
CA PRO A 94 -35.48 -13.94 6.50
C PRO A 94 -36.77 -13.38 5.87
N GLN A 95 -37.13 -12.11 6.17
CA GLN A 95 -38.29 -11.43 5.57
C GLN A 95 -38.12 -11.19 4.07
N TYR A 96 -36.91 -11.16 3.54
CA TYR A 96 -36.58 -10.91 2.12
C TYR A 96 -36.18 -12.16 1.35
N LYS A 97 -36.22 -13.36 1.97
CA LYS A 97 -35.73 -14.60 1.35
C LYS A 97 -36.33 -14.89 -0.03
N ASN A 98 -37.54 -14.41 -0.31
CA ASN A 98 -38.24 -14.56 -1.60
C ASN A 98 -38.42 -13.20 -2.32
N ALA A 99 -37.66 -12.19 -1.96
CA ALA A 99 -37.75 -10.88 -2.57
C ALA A 99 -37.12 -10.84 -3.98
N ALA A 100 -37.55 -9.87 -4.79
CA ALA A 100 -36.93 -9.64 -6.10
C ALA A 100 -35.46 -9.23 -5.93
N LYS A 101 -34.65 -9.56 -6.96
CA LYS A 101 -33.19 -9.32 -6.98
C LYS A 101 -32.82 -7.87 -6.67
N GLU A 102 -33.58 -6.91 -7.18
CA GLU A 102 -33.38 -5.49 -6.96
C GLU A 102 -33.55 -5.10 -5.48
N ARG A 103 -34.47 -5.78 -4.78
CA ARG A 103 -34.68 -5.57 -3.35
C ARG A 103 -33.53 -6.15 -2.51
N LEU A 104 -33.08 -7.35 -2.87
CA LEU A 104 -31.93 -7.98 -2.23
C LEU A 104 -30.66 -7.13 -2.38
N LYS A 105 -30.43 -6.62 -3.61
CA LYS A 105 -29.30 -5.72 -3.85
C LYS A 105 -29.37 -4.43 -3.02
N ARG A 106 -30.56 -3.85 -2.91
CA ARG A 106 -30.74 -2.65 -2.07
C ARG A 106 -30.54 -2.94 -0.58
N ASP A 107 -30.98 -4.11 -0.09
CA ASP A 107 -30.73 -4.54 1.28
C ASP A 107 -29.23 -4.68 1.56
N ALA A 108 -28.50 -5.35 0.66
CA ALA A 108 -27.05 -5.49 0.73
C ALA A 108 -26.34 -4.11 0.74
N THR A 109 -26.73 -3.21 -0.17
CA THR A 109 -26.18 -1.84 -0.20
C THR A 109 -26.44 -1.08 1.11
N ASN A 110 -27.64 -1.21 1.68
CA ASN A 110 -27.96 -0.57 2.96
C ASN A 110 -27.10 -1.14 4.10
N LYS A 111 -26.92 -2.47 4.16
CA LYS A 111 -26.04 -3.12 5.15
C LYS A 111 -24.59 -2.63 5.02
N ALA A 112 -24.06 -2.59 3.78
CA ALA A 112 -22.73 -2.07 3.52
C ALA A 112 -22.60 -0.60 3.96
N THR A 113 -23.57 0.24 3.63
CA THR A 113 -23.58 1.66 4.03
C THR A 113 -23.58 1.82 5.54
N ASN A 114 -24.38 1.04 6.28
CA ASN A 114 -24.39 1.08 7.73
C ASN A 114 -23.05 0.67 8.33
N LEU A 115 -22.42 -0.36 7.79
CA LEU A 115 -21.08 -0.81 8.24
C LEU A 115 -19.99 0.23 7.94
N LEU A 116 -20.06 0.89 6.78
CA LEU A 116 -19.14 2.00 6.46
C LEU A 116 -19.29 3.15 7.46
N GLN A 117 -20.51 3.48 7.90
CA GLN A 117 -20.73 4.47 8.96
C GLN A 117 -20.16 4.03 10.31
N VAL A 118 -20.28 2.73 10.66
CA VAL A 118 -19.62 2.19 11.87
C VAL A 118 -18.11 2.33 11.75
N LEU A 119 -17.53 1.96 10.60
CA LEU A 119 -16.10 2.03 10.35
C LEU A 119 -15.56 3.47 10.47
N GLU A 120 -16.29 4.45 9.93
CA GLU A 120 -15.97 5.88 10.06
C GLU A 120 -15.93 6.36 11.51
N GLY A 121 -16.81 5.82 12.35
CA GLY A 121 -16.90 6.16 13.77
C GLY A 121 -15.87 5.49 14.66
N VAL A 122 -15.04 4.57 14.12
CA VAL A 122 -14.02 3.88 14.92
C VAL A 122 -12.84 4.81 15.20
N HIS A 123 -12.55 4.99 16.49
CA HIS A 123 -11.38 5.74 16.98
C HIS A 123 -10.81 5.06 18.22
N ALA A 124 -9.55 5.31 18.52
CA ALA A 124 -8.89 4.79 19.71
C ALA A 124 -9.61 5.24 21.00
N VAL A 125 -9.69 4.34 21.95
CA VAL A 125 -10.28 4.56 23.29
C VAL A 125 -9.19 4.46 24.36
N ASN A 126 -8.23 3.55 24.16
CA ASN A 126 -7.09 3.35 25.04
C ASN A 126 -5.82 3.97 24.47
N PRO A 127 -4.87 4.42 25.33
CA PRO A 127 -3.55 4.87 24.90
C PRO A 127 -2.79 3.77 24.14
N GLU A 128 -1.80 4.17 23.37
CA GLU A 128 -0.92 3.30 22.59
C GLU A 128 -1.62 2.59 21.41
N SER A 129 -0.89 1.75 20.67
CA SER A 129 -1.42 0.97 19.55
C SER A 129 -0.73 -0.37 19.43
N ASP A 130 -1.51 -1.47 19.43
CA ASP A 130 -1.05 -2.85 19.22
C ASP A 130 -1.66 -3.43 17.93
N TYR A 131 -0.98 -3.23 16.81
CA TYR A 131 -1.43 -3.77 15.52
C TYR A 131 -1.34 -5.29 15.45
N LEU A 132 -0.34 -5.91 16.11
CA LEU A 132 -0.17 -7.36 16.05
C LEU A 132 -1.32 -8.07 16.77
N GLU A 133 -1.72 -7.56 17.92
CA GLU A 133 -2.87 -8.09 18.67
C GLU A 133 -4.18 -7.87 17.91
N ALA A 134 -4.35 -6.70 17.26
CA ALA A 134 -5.52 -6.44 16.42
C ALA A 134 -5.62 -7.43 15.24
N ILE A 135 -4.50 -7.73 14.58
CA ILE A 135 -4.43 -8.73 13.51
C ILE A 135 -4.77 -10.13 14.08
N ARG A 136 -4.26 -10.48 15.25
CA ARG A 136 -4.56 -11.74 15.92
C ARG A 136 -6.05 -11.89 16.22
N LEU A 137 -6.67 -10.83 16.73
CA LEU A 137 -8.10 -10.79 17.03
C LEU A 137 -8.96 -10.92 15.77
N ALA A 138 -8.60 -10.18 14.71
CA ALA A 138 -9.27 -10.27 13.41
C ALA A 138 -9.16 -11.66 12.79
N ALA A 139 -7.96 -12.27 12.82
CA ALA A 139 -7.73 -13.61 12.32
C ALA A 139 -8.55 -14.65 13.11
N ALA A 140 -8.55 -14.59 14.43
CA ALA A 140 -9.35 -15.46 15.29
C ALA A 140 -10.85 -15.32 14.98
N SER A 141 -11.35 -14.12 14.76
CA SER A 141 -12.74 -13.84 14.38
C SER A 141 -13.08 -14.48 13.02
N LEU A 142 -12.23 -14.29 12.00
CA LEU A 142 -12.43 -14.90 10.67
C LEU A 142 -12.39 -16.44 10.74
N ARG A 143 -11.52 -17.00 11.55
CA ARG A 143 -11.38 -18.48 11.71
C ARG A 143 -12.51 -19.10 12.52
N SER A 144 -13.24 -18.32 13.32
CA SER A 144 -14.42 -18.81 14.04
C SER A 144 -15.61 -19.13 13.13
N LEU A 145 -15.60 -18.65 11.89
CA LEU A 145 -16.63 -18.90 10.90
C LEU A 145 -16.50 -20.30 10.31
N ASP A 146 -17.63 -20.88 9.92
CA ASP A 146 -17.68 -22.19 9.28
C ASP A 146 -17.04 -22.23 7.88
N ASN A 147 -16.97 -23.42 7.28
CA ASN A 147 -16.32 -23.64 5.99
C ASN A 147 -17.09 -23.10 4.76
N SER A 148 -18.27 -22.51 4.95
CA SER A 148 -18.99 -21.82 3.86
C SER A 148 -18.34 -20.48 3.50
N TYR A 149 -17.55 -19.92 4.42
CA TYR A 149 -16.76 -18.72 4.22
C TYR A 149 -15.37 -19.09 3.71
N THR A 150 -15.22 -19.09 2.38
CA THR A 150 -14.01 -19.61 1.71
C THR A 150 -12.99 -18.53 1.37
N SER A 151 -13.42 -17.29 1.24
CA SER A 151 -12.55 -16.12 1.05
C SER A 151 -12.46 -15.36 2.37
N ARG A 152 -11.26 -15.27 2.95
CA ARG A 152 -11.02 -14.58 4.22
C ARG A 152 -9.96 -13.50 4.02
N ASN A 153 -10.37 -12.26 4.25
CA ASN A 153 -9.51 -11.11 4.03
C ASN A 153 -9.46 -10.21 5.28
N ILE A 154 -8.29 -9.66 5.53
CA ILE A 154 -8.08 -8.57 6.50
C ILE A 154 -7.72 -7.32 5.71
N ILE A 155 -8.39 -6.21 5.98
CA ILE A 155 -8.00 -4.88 5.50
C ILE A 155 -7.51 -4.09 6.71
N CYS A 156 -6.20 -3.92 6.78
CA CYS A 156 -5.55 -3.17 7.84
C CYS A 156 -5.42 -1.70 7.43
N CYS A 157 -5.97 -0.81 8.23
CA CYS A 157 -6.02 0.63 7.97
C CYS A 157 -5.28 1.39 9.07
N GLY A 158 -4.12 1.96 8.73
CA GLY A 158 -3.32 2.74 9.67
C GLY A 158 -1.82 2.69 9.38
N SER A 159 -1.04 3.42 10.18
CA SER A 159 0.39 3.63 9.96
C SER A 159 1.26 2.37 10.08
N GLY A 160 0.83 1.36 10.81
CA GLY A 160 1.62 0.16 11.11
C GLY A 160 2.68 0.35 12.19
N LEU A 161 2.79 1.52 12.78
CA LEU A 161 3.71 1.79 13.89
C LEU A 161 3.06 1.42 15.23
N GLY A 162 3.16 0.15 15.61
CA GLY A 162 2.77 -0.31 16.95
C GLY A 162 3.66 0.28 18.04
N THR A 163 3.05 0.70 19.15
CA THR A 163 3.77 1.33 20.29
C THR A 163 3.65 0.53 21.57
N THR A 164 3.00 -0.62 21.51
CA THR A 164 2.92 -1.60 22.59
C THR A 164 2.86 -3.03 22.06
N GLY A 165 2.78 -4.02 22.91
CA GLY A 165 2.76 -5.44 22.54
C GLY A 165 4.11 -5.97 22.09
N TYR A 166 4.09 -7.12 21.42
CA TYR A 166 5.33 -7.78 20.96
C TYR A 166 6.02 -7.05 19.82
N LEU A 167 5.25 -6.36 18.96
CA LEU A 167 5.80 -5.61 17.82
C LEU A 167 5.78 -4.10 18.13
N ASN A 168 6.50 -3.73 19.17
CA ASN A 168 6.65 -2.35 19.63
C ASN A 168 7.83 -1.66 18.93
N PHE A 169 7.54 -0.73 18.02
CA PHE A 169 8.55 -0.01 17.23
C PHE A 169 9.38 1.00 18.03
N GLN A 170 8.99 1.33 19.26
CA GLN A 170 9.85 2.12 20.17
C GLN A 170 11.17 1.42 20.50
N ASN A 171 11.24 0.10 20.28
CA ASN A 171 12.44 -0.71 20.47
C ASN A 171 13.36 -0.72 19.24
N ASN A 172 13.38 0.34 18.44
CA ASN A 172 14.22 0.50 17.24
C ASN A 172 14.00 -0.57 16.15
N LEU A 173 12.81 -1.18 16.09
CA LEU A 173 12.49 -2.24 15.13
C LEU A 173 12.57 -1.76 13.67
N LEU A 174 12.40 -0.46 13.41
CA LEU A 174 12.59 0.12 12.06
C LEU A 174 14.00 -0.07 11.50
N SER A 175 15.00 -0.32 12.35
CA SER A 175 16.38 -0.59 11.95
C SER A 175 16.72 -2.08 11.96
N ALA A 176 15.82 -2.95 12.41
CA ALA A 176 16.06 -4.36 12.54
C ALA A 176 15.77 -5.12 11.24
N GLU A 177 16.49 -6.20 11.01
CA GLU A 177 16.17 -7.14 9.93
C GLU A 177 14.84 -7.85 10.22
N SER A 178 13.95 -7.88 9.23
CA SER A 178 12.61 -8.48 9.38
C SER A 178 12.65 -9.94 9.82
N GLN A 179 13.64 -10.72 9.36
CA GLN A 179 13.80 -12.13 9.74
C GLN A 179 14.16 -12.30 11.22
N THR A 180 14.92 -11.37 11.80
CA THR A 180 15.24 -11.37 13.25
C THR A 180 13.98 -11.13 14.07
N ILE A 181 13.11 -10.21 13.61
CA ILE A 181 11.82 -9.95 14.26
C ILE A 181 10.92 -11.18 14.19
N VAL A 182 10.79 -11.80 12.99
CA VAL A 182 10.01 -13.03 12.81
C VAL A 182 10.48 -14.13 13.75
N LYS A 183 11.79 -14.36 13.84
CA LYS A 183 12.36 -15.36 14.72
C LYS A 183 12.00 -15.10 16.20
N LEU A 184 12.10 -13.84 16.63
CA LEU A 184 11.72 -13.44 17.99
C LEU A 184 10.23 -13.73 18.27
N LEU A 185 9.35 -13.37 17.33
CA LEU A 185 7.90 -13.63 17.46
C LEU A 185 7.59 -15.12 17.49
N GLN A 186 8.30 -15.95 16.71
CA GLN A 186 8.18 -17.41 16.76
C GLN A 186 8.63 -17.99 18.10
N GLU A 187 9.77 -17.56 18.63
CA GLU A 187 10.29 -17.98 19.94
C GLU A 187 9.35 -17.60 21.10
N LYS A 188 8.57 -16.52 20.92
CA LYS A 188 7.57 -16.07 21.89
C LYS A 188 6.17 -16.62 21.66
N GLU A 189 5.98 -17.47 20.63
CA GLU A 189 4.66 -17.98 20.20
C GLU A 189 3.65 -16.83 19.95
N ALA A 190 4.15 -15.68 19.49
CA ALA A 190 3.38 -14.44 19.33
C ALA A 190 2.83 -14.23 17.89
N LEU A 191 3.18 -15.11 16.94
CA LEU A 191 2.63 -15.02 15.58
C LEU A 191 1.14 -15.44 15.59
N PRO A 192 0.25 -14.64 14.93
CA PRO A 192 -1.13 -15.07 14.71
C PRO A 192 -1.17 -16.25 13.73
N ASP A 193 -2.28 -16.99 13.70
CA ASP A 193 -2.53 -17.97 12.63
C ASP A 193 -3.30 -17.28 11.48
N LEU A 194 -2.58 -16.95 10.42
CA LEU A 194 -3.12 -16.31 9.22
C LEU A 194 -3.29 -17.27 8.04
N SER A 195 -3.22 -18.57 8.27
CA SER A 195 -3.34 -19.58 7.21
C SER A 195 -4.62 -19.39 6.40
N GLY A 196 -4.48 -19.16 5.09
CA GLY A 196 -5.60 -18.93 4.17
C GLY A 196 -6.28 -17.55 4.31
N ILE A 197 -5.59 -16.59 4.92
CA ILE A 197 -6.05 -15.20 5.04
C ILE A 197 -5.14 -14.30 4.21
N THR A 198 -5.74 -13.44 3.39
CA THR A 198 -5.02 -12.37 2.67
C THR A 198 -5.14 -11.08 3.47
N VAL A 199 -4.02 -10.40 3.68
CA VAL A 199 -3.94 -9.14 4.42
C VAL A 199 -3.57 -8.00 3.47
N TYR A 200 -4.48 -7.06 3.30
CA TYR A 200 -4.28 -5.80 2.59
C TYR A 200 -3.95 -4.72 3.59
N TRP A 201 -3.06 -3.79 3.24
CA TRP A 201 -2.72 -2.69 4.13
C TRP A 201 -2.91 -1.33 3.46
N ILE A 202 -3.66 -0.43 4.12
CA ILE A 202 -3.96 0.93 3.66
C ILE A 202 -3.33 1.92 4.64
N GLY A 203 -2.64 2.94 4.13
CA GLY A 203 -2.07 4.00 4.95
C GLY A 203 -0.84 3.58 5.75
N MET A 204 -0.14 2.49 5.35
CA MET A 204 1.12 2.12 5.97
C MET A 204 2.13 3.26 5.88
N ALA A 205 2.86 3.50 6.96
CA ALA A 205 3.81 4.60 7.12
C ALA A 205 3.21 6.03 7.08
N GLN A 206 1.87 6.16 6.95
CA GLN A 206 1.21 7.46 7.02
C GLN A 206 1.02 7.88 8.46
N THR A 207 1.82 8.83 8.92
CA THR A 207 1.83 9.32 10.29
C THR A 207 1.20 10.71 10.39
N ARG A 208 0.82 11.10 11.61
CA ARG A 208 0.34 12.43 11.99
C ARG A 208 1.15 12.96 13.16
N ALA A 209 1.38 14.28 13.20
CA ALA A 209 2.04 14.91 14.33
C ALA A 209 1.38 14.52 15.67
N PRO A 210 2.16 14.24 16.74
CA PRO A 210 3.58 14.52 16.89
C PRO A 210 4.53 13.43 16.33
N GLN A 211 4.03 12.35 15.74
CA GLN A 211 4.88 11.34 15.10
C GLN A 211 5.49 11.91 13.83
N GLU A 212 6.81 11.87 13.76
CA GLU A 212 7.55 12.27 12.55
C GLU A 212 7.23 11.35 11.36
N LYS A 213 7.31 11.89 10.15
CA LYS A 213 7.16 11.13 8.92
C LYS A 213 8.34 10.18 8.76
N LEU A 214 8.06 8.97 8.29
CA LEU A 214 9.10 8.02 7.91
C LEU A 214 9.72 8.43 6.58
N ASN A 215 11.04 8.31 6.49
CA ASN A 215 11.69 8.43 5.19
C ASN A 215 11.42 7.17 4.32
N PRO A 216 11.70 7.20 3.01
CA PRO A 216 11.41 6.07 2.10
C PRO A 216 12.04 4.74 2.52
N LYS A 217 13.27 4.76 3.04
CA LYS A 217 13.97 3.56 3.52
C LYS A 217 13.27 2.96 4.75
N GLN A 218 12.86 3.80 5.68
CA GLN A 218 12.13 3.39 6.89
C GLN A 218 10.73 2.88 6.54
N SER A 219 10.02 3.56 5.62
CA SER A 219 8.73 3.12 5.13
C SER A 219 8.82 1.74 4.46
N LYS A 220 9.84 1.53 3.62
CA LYS A 220 10.09 0.23 2.99
C LYS A 220 10.48 -0.85 4.00
N ASN A 221 11.25 -0.50 5.03
CA ASN A 221 11.59 -1.47 6.06
C ASN A 221 10.38 -1.84 6.92
N LEU A 222 9.51 -0.88 7.25
CA LEU A 222 8.24 -1.15 7.93
C LEU A 222 7.36 -2.12 7.12
N GLU A 223 7.23 -1.90 5.83
CA GLU A 223 6.52 -2.79 4.91
C GLU A 223 7.15 -4.20 4.91
N ASN A 224 8.48 -4.30 4.79
CA ASN A 224 9.19 -5.57 4.80
C ASN A 224 9.01 -6.33 6.13
N ILE A 225 8.97 -5.61 7.26
CA ILE A 225 8.70 -6.21 8.57
C ILE A 225 7.30 -6.82 8.60
N TRP A 226 6.27 -6.03 8.26
CA TRP A 226 4.89 -6.52 8.27
C TRP A 226 4.66 -7.64 7.26
N LYS A 227 5.20 -7.51 6.05
CA LYS A 227 5.19 -8.60 5.06
C LYS A 227 5.77 -9.87 5.63
N SER A 228 6.98 -9.81 6.19
CA SER A 228 7.66 -11.00 6.75
C SER A 228 6.89 -11.62 7.92
N VAL A 229 6.29 -10.80 8.78
CA VAL A 229 5.47 -11.27 9.92
C VAL A 229 4.21 -11.98 9.43
N ILE A 230 3.49 -11.38 8.47
CA ILE A 230 2.24 -11.93 7.91
C ILE A 230 2.51 -13.23 7.16
N GLU A 231 3.56 -13.27 6.31
CA GLU A 231 3.94 -14.48 5.57
C GLU A 231 4.43 -15.60 6.51
N ALA A 232 5.20 -15.26 7.54
CA ALA A 232 5.63 -16.23 8.56
C ALA A 232 4.46 -16.77 9.40
N ALA A 233 3.38 -16.00 9.53
CA ALA A 233 2.12 -16.39 10.14
C ALA A 233 1.22 -17.25 9.23
N GLY A 234 1.66 -17.53 7.99
CA GLY A 234 0.92 -18.33 6.99
C GLY A 234 -0.08 -17.54 6.16
N GLY A 235 -0.10 -16.20 6.26
CA GLY A 235 -0.94 -15.31 5.47
C GLY A 235 -0.30 -14.89 4.15
N GLU A 236 -1.10 -14.26 3.29
CA GLU A 236 -0.64 -13.57 2.10
C GLU A 236 -0.66 -12.06 2.37
N PHE A 237 0.46 -11.38 2.15
CA PHE A 237 0.53 -9.92 2.28
C PHE A 237 0.40 -9.25 0.91
N VAL A 238 -0.58 -8.37 0.78
CA VAL A 238 -0.78 -7.56 -0.42
C VAL A 238 -0.57 -6.10 -0.06
N PRO A 239 0.57 -5.50 -0.45
CA PRO A 239 0.78 -4.08 -0.26
C PRO A 239 -0.26 -3.33 -1.07
N ASN A 240 -0.85 -2.31 -0.46
CA ASN A 240 -1.77 -1.44 -1.14
C ASN A 240 -1.22 -0.01 -1.05
N ASP A 241 -0.69 0.47 -2.17
CA ASP A 241 -0.14 1.81 -2.31
C ASP A 241 -1.22 2.92 -2.35
N TYR A 242 -2.47 2.56 -2.01
CA TYR A 242 -3.51 3.56 -1.82
C TYR A 242 -3.19 4.43 -0.61
N ILE A 243 -2.86 5.66 -0.90
CA ILE A 243 -2.96 6.72 0.09
C ILE A 243 -4.44 7.08 0.20
N SER A 244 -5.17 6.27 0.92
CA SER A 244 -6.54 6.54 1.27
C SER A 244 -6.60 6.98 2.72
N VAL A 245 -5.90 8.07 3.00
CA VAL A 245 -5.98 8.77 4.28
C VAL A 245 -6.80 10.03 4.06
N SER A 246 -7.68 10.32 5.00
CA SER A 246 -8.42 11.57 4.99
C SER A 246 -7.43 12.73 4.89
N GLN A 247 -7.69 13.65 3.97
CA GLN A 247 -6.93 14.91 3.86
C GLN A 247 -7.31 15.90 4.98
N ASN A 248 -8.41 15.62 5.70
CA ASN A 248 -8.81 16.42 6.83
C ASN A 248 -8.12 15.90 8.08
N ASP A 249 -7.07 16.57 8.52
CA ASP A 249 -6.42 16.35 9.81
C ASP A 249 -7.27 16.85 11.00
N ASP A 250 -8.44 17.40 10.72
CA ASP A 250 -9.36 17.95 11.72
C ASP A 250 -10.12 16.82 12.44
N THR A 251 -9.44 16.06 13.28
CA THR A 251 -10.14 15.32 14.32
C THR A 251 -10.46 16.29 15.45
N THR A 252 -11.72 16.60 15.60
CA THR A 252 -12.23 17.42 16.71
C THR A 252 -12.24 16.67 18.05
N ASP A 253 -11.95 15.36 18.03
CA ASP A 253 -11.95 14.50 19.20
C ASP A 253 -10.56 14.39 19.81
N GLU A 254 -10.47 14.55 21.14
CA GLU A 254 -9.26 14.26 21.90
C GLU A 254 -9.03 12.74 21.92
N LEU A 255 -8.12 12.28 21.05
CA LEU A 255 -7.71 10.89 21.03
C LEU A 255 -6.73 10.60 22.19
N PRO A 256 -6.75 9.37 22.75
CA PRO A 256 -5.75 8.95 23.73
C PRO A 256 -4.34 9.12 23.22
N SER A 257 -3.41 9.43 24.11
CA SER A 257 -2.01 9.64 23.77
C SER A 257 -1.37 8.34 23.26
N VAL A 258 -0.53 8.47 22.24
CA VAL A 258 0.27 7.40 21.70
C VAL A 258 1.74 7.81 21.78
N SER A 259 2.58 6.92 22.26
CA SER A 259 4.01 7.14 22.34
C SER A 259 4.63 7.35 20.96
N ILE A 260 5.59 8.26 20.88
CA ILE A 260 6.30 8.56 19.64
C ILE A 260 7.31 7.44 19.38
N VAL A 261 7.26 6.85 18.21
CA VAL A 261 8.32 5.97 17.72
C VAL A 261 9.49 6.85 17.31
N ASN A 262 10.64 6.66 17.97
CA ASN A 262 11.84 7.36 17.61
C ASN A 262 12.31 6.89 16.22
N ILE A 263 12.38 7.81 15.30
CA ILE A 263 12.88 7.55 13.96
C ILE A 263 14.38 7.80 14.01
N PRO A 264 15.23 6.74 13.88
CA PRO A 264 16.66 6.94 13.83
C PRO A 264 16.94 7.88 12.65
N SER A 265 17.53 9.05 12.92
CA SER A 265 18.18 9.80 11.86
C SER A 265 19.22 8.85 11.26
N ASP A 266 19.20 8.65 9.94
CA ASP A 266 20.41 8.14 9.32
C ASP A 266 21.49 9.12 9.75
N ASP A 267 22.45 8.66 10.56
CA ASP A 267 23.58 9.48 10.92
C ASP A 267 24.14 10.04 9.60
N PRO A 268 24.31 11.36 9.49
CA PRO A 268 24.94 11.90 8.30
C PRO A 268 26.22 11.08 8.12
N ILE A 269 26.46 10.56 6.92
CA ILE A 269 27.68 9.83 6.62
C ILE A 269 28.81 10.80 6.95
N VAL A 270 29.36 10.69 8.15
CA VAL A 270 30.54 11.45 8.55
C VAL A 270 31.68 10.77 7.83
N PHE A 271 32.06 11.32 6.68
CA PHE A 271 33.30 10.97 6.04
C PHE A 271 34.43 11.42 6.97
N GLU A 272 35.09 10.48 7.61
CA GLU A 272 36.32 10.79 8.35
C GLU A 272 37.31 11.40 7.34
N PRO A 273 37.96 12.55 7.68
CA PRO A 273 38.88 13.22 6.75
C PRO A 273 39.99 12.30 6.19
N GLU A 274 40.37 11.26 6.94
CA GLU A 274 41.39 10.28 6.58
C GLU A 274 40.98 9.37 5.40
N ILE A 275 39.67 9.28 5.08
CA ILE A 275 39.17 8.57 3.89
C ILE A 275 39.47 9.37 2.61
N LEU A 276 39.68 10.68 2.72
CA LEU A 276 39.97 11.55 1.58
C LEU A 276 41.43 11.47 1.10
N GLU A 277 42.35 10.80 1.86
CA GLU A 277 43.76 10.66 1.54
C GLU A 277 44.16 9.31 0.92
N GLN A 278 43.21 8.40 0.68
CA GLN A 278 43.49 7.15 -0.03
C GLN A 278 43.47 7.35 -1.56
N PRO A 279 44.45 6.75 -2.30
CA PRO A 279 44.45 6.88 -3.74
C PRO A 279 43.19 6.29 -4.34
N GLU A 280 42.65 7.01 -5.32
CA GLU A 280 41.42 6.73 -6.08
C GLU A 280 41.16 5.23 -6.28
N GLN A 281 40.42 4.62 -5.34
CA GLN A 281 39.54 3.52 -5.69
C GLN A 281 38.32 4.19 -6.33
N GLU A 282 38.01 3.79 -7.54
CA GLU A 282 36.81 4.24 -8.28
C GLU A 282 35.63 4.19 -7.32
N LYS A 283 35.16 5.38 -6.90
CA LYS A 283 33.98 5.49 -6.02
C LYS A 283 32.82 5.02 -6.86
N GLU A 284 32.19 3.98 -6.39
CA GLU A 284 30.96 3.42 -6.98
C GLU A 284 29.98 4.56 -7.20
N ASN A 285 29.62 4.83 -8.45
CA ASN A 285 28.69 5.89 -8.80
C ASN A 285 27.30 5.48 -8.33
N ALA A 286 26.68 6.27 -7.46
CA ALA A 286 25.37 5.95 -6.88
C ALA A 286 24.24 5.74 -7.91
N PHE A 287 24.44 6.18 -9.17
CA PHE A 287 23.48 6.06 -10.27
C PHE A 287 23.97 5.12 -11.38
N GLU A 288 24.99 4.33 -11.16
CA GLU A 288 25.40 3.27 -12.08
C GLU A 288 24.28 2.22 -12.22
N GLU A 289 23.64 1.89 -11.10
CA GLU A 289 22.38 1.17 -11.08
C GLU A 289 21.18 2.12 -11.05
N PRO A 290 20.06 1.78 -11.71
CA PRO A 290 18.88 2.63 -11.75
C PRO A 290 18.26 2.89 -10.37
N VAL A 291 18.09 4.15 -9.98
CA VAL A 291 17.38 4.57 -8.77
C VAL A 291 15.95 4.93 -9.14
N ILE A 292 14.99 4.23 -8.56
CA ILE A 292 13.56 4.40 -8.89
C ILE A 292 12.91 5.31 -7.84
N LEU A 293 12.40 6.45 -8.27
CA LEU A 293 11.50 7.28 -7.47
C LEU A 293 10.05 6.92 -7.84
N GLY A 294 9.47 6.00 -7.08
CA GLY A 294 8.10 5.55 -7.25
C GLY A 294 7.07 6.47 -6.60
N GLU A 295 5.80 6.13 -6.75
CA GLU A 295 4.68 6.93 -6.24
C GLU A 295 4.70 7.09 -4.70
N SER A 296 5.32 6.16 -3.97
CA SER A 296 5.50 6.27 -2.52
C SER A 296 6.56 7.30 -2.10
N GLN A 297 7.42 7.72 -3.02
CA GLN A 297 8.54 8.64 -2.76
C GLN A 297 8.27 10.03 -3.32
N ILE A 298 7.77 10.11 -4.55
CA ILE A 298 7.30 11.35 -5.19
C ILE A 298 5.93 11.10 -5.81
N GLN A 299 4.94 11.87 -5.41
CA GLN A 299 3.59 11.71 -5.89
C GLN A 299 3.17 12.89 -6.76
N PHE A 300 2.60 12.59 -7.92
CA PHE A 300 2.03 13.60 -8.82
C PHE A 300 0.52 13.59 -8.74
N VAL A 301 -0.08 14.76 -8.92
CA VAL A 301 -1.52 14.90 -9.13
C VAL A 301 -1.95 14.06 -10.33
N GLY A 302 -3.05 13.33 -10.22
CA GLY A 302 -3.55 12.46 -11.29
C GLY A 302 -3.65 13.18 -12.64
N GLY A 303 -3.00 12.62 -13.67
CA GLY A 303 -2.95 13.18 -15.02
C GLY A 303 -2.15 14.48 -15.17
N LYS A 304 -1.37 14.88 -14.17
CA LYS A 304 -0.53 16.09 -14.20
C LYS A 304 0.92 15.78 -13.84
N ALA A 305 1.79 16.74 -14.09
CA ALA A 305 3.19 16.75 -13.71
C ALA A 305 3.48 17.66 -12.49
N THR A 306 2.45 18.00 -11.73
CA THR A 306 2.57 18.80 -10.50
C THR A 306 2.61 17.83 -9.32
N TYR A 307 3.53 18.01 -8.38
CA TYR A 307 3.56 17.22 -7.16
C TYR A 307 2.24 17.34 -6.38
N LEU A 308 1.82 16.25 -5.77
CA LEU A 308 0.68 16.25 -4.87
C LEU A 308 1.05 16.91 -3.53
N ASP A 309 2.25 16.63 -3.04
CA ASP A 309 2.89 17.23 -1.87
C ASP A 309 4.30 17.71 -2.30
N GLU A 310 4.44 18.99 -2.52
CA GLU A 310 5.68 19.61 -3.01
C GLU A 310 6.78 19.59 -1.95
N GLU A 311 6.43 19.76 -0.67
CA GLU A 311 7.38 19.71 0.44
C GLU A 311 7.99 18.31 0.58
N SER A 312 7.15 17.28 0.59
CA SER A 312 7.59 15.88 0.68
C SER A 312 8.45 15.45 -0.53
N ALA A 313 8.05 15.85 -1.74
CA ALA A 313 8.83 15.58 -2.96
C ALA A 313 10.20 16.27 -2.91
N THR A 314 10.22 17.53 -2.46
CA THR A 314 11.44 18.33 -2.33
C THR A 314 12.41 17.71 -1.31
N GLU A 315 11.91 17.26 -0.15
CA GLU A 315 12.72 16.55 0.85
C GLU A 315 13.30 15.23 0.30
N THR A 316 12.54 14.49 -0.50
CA THR A 316 13.02 13.26 -1.15
C THR A 316 14.11 13.52 -2.18
N ILE A 317 14.02 14.60 -2.93
CA ILE A 317 14.95 14.96 -4.01
C ILE A 317 16.22 15.64 -3.48
N ARG A 318 16.16 16.31 -2.32
CA ARG A 318 17.29 17.03 -1.73
C ARG A 318 18.58 16.20 -1.59
N PRO A 319 18.57 14.96 -1.02
CA PRO A 319 19.79 14.15 -0.91
C PRO A 319 20.41 13.83 -2.27
N ILE A 320 19.58 13.67 -3.31
CA ILE A 320 20.04 13.42 -4.68
C ILE A 320 20.77 14.65 -5.21
N ALA A 321 20.22 15.86 -4.99
CA ALA A 321 20.86 17.10 -5.39
C ALA A 321 22.19 17.30 -4.65
N GLU A 322 22.22 17.07 -3.33
CA GLU A 322 23.45 17.16 -2.52
C GLU A 322 24.54 16.20 -3.02
N TYR A 323 24.15 14.96 -3.35
CA TYR A 323 25.08 14.01 -3.95
C TYR A 323 25.66 14.54 -5.28
N LEU A 324 24.81 15.04 -6.19
CA LEU A 324 25.22 15.55 -7.48
C LEU A 324 26.10 16.81 -7.37
N LEU A 325 25.85 17.65 -6.38
CA LEU A 325 26.68 18.83 -6.11
C LEU A 325 28.09 18.44 -5.64
N ASN A 326 28.22 17.35 -4.89
CA ASN A 326 29.49 16.81 -4.41
C ASN A 326 30.20 15.94 -5.47
N HIS A 327 29.48 15.38 -6.45
CA HIS A 327 30.00 14.49 -7.50
C HIS A 327 29.79 15.14 -8.88
N THR A 328 30.60 16.13 -9.20
CA THR A 328 30.43 16.97 -10.40
C THR A 328 30.63 16.26 -11.75
N SER A 329 31.22 15.06 -11.76
CA SER A 329 31.40 14.22 -12.94
C SER A 329 30.15 13.39 -13.30
N VAL A 330 29.22 13.20 -12.37
CA VAL A 330 28.00 12.42 -12.58
C VAL A 330 26.98 13.24 -13.36
N ASN A 331 26.49 12.72 -14.47
CA ASN A 331 25.39 13.28 -15.25
C ASN A 331 24.19 12.34 -15.19
N LEU A 332 22.97 12.85 -15.08
CA LEU A 332 21.78 12.03 -14.98
C LEU A 332 20.95 12.00 -16.27
N LEU A 333 20.36 10.84 -16.51
CA LEU A 333 19.15 10.69 -17.30
C LEU A 333 17.98 10.39 -16.36
N LEU A 334 16.93 11.23 -16.41
CA LEU A 334 15.67 11.03 -15.72
C LEU A 334 14.66 10.43 -16.69
N VAL A 335 14.20 9.22 -16.43
CA VAL A 335 13.22 8.52 -17.29
C VAL A 335 11.86 8.54 -16.59
N GLY A 336 10.90 9.27 -17.15
CA GLY A 336 9.52 9.30 -16.67
C GLY A 336 8.69 8.18 -17.26
N SER A 337 7.77 7.62 -16.44
CA SER A 337 6.88 6.52 -16.80
C SER A 337 5.43 6.80 -16.38
N THR A 338 4.48 6.07 -16.98
CA THR A 338 3.05 6.15 -16.69
C THR A 338 2.46 4.80 -16.31
N ALA A 339 1.27 4.81 -15.69
CA ALA A 339 0.65 3.64 -15.06
C ALA A 339 0.18 2.53 -16.00
N GLY A 340 -0.31 2.88 -17.20
CA GLY A 340 -0.96 1.90 -18.11
C GLY A 340 -0.01 1.21 -19.06
N ASP A 341 -0.49 0.19 -19.77
CA ASP A 341 0.29 -0.55 -20.79
C ASP A 341 0.26 0.13 -22.18
N ILE A 342 -0.32 1.32 -22.28
CA ILE A 342 -0.44 2.03 -23.56
C ILE A 342 0.56 3.18 -23.59
N THR A 343 1.38 3.21 -24.66
CA THR A 343 2.24 4.34 -24.98
C THR A 343 1.64 5.08 -26.18
N ASP A 344 1.16 6.29 -25.92
CA ASP A 344 0.65 7.23 -26.92
C ASP A 344 1.25 8.62 -26.69
N GLU A 345 0.91 9.59 -27.54
CA GLU A 345 1.43 10.95 -27.44
C GLU A 345 1.13 11.61 -26.09
N SER A 346 -0.03 11.29 -25.50
CA SER A 346 -0.44 11.87 -24.22
C SER A 346 0.36 11.30 -23.03
N THR A 347 0.60 9.99 -23.03
CA THR A 347 1.39 9.31 -21.99
C THR A 347 2.87 9.61 -22.11
N LEU A 348 3.41 9.70 -23.33
CA LEU A 348 4.77 10.16 -23.58
C LEU A 348 4.97 11.59 -23.07
N ARG A 349 4.06 12.49 -23.39
CA ARG A 349 4.12 13.88 -22.91
C ARG A 349 4.01 13.97 -21.40
N LEU A 350 3.05 13.27 -20.78
CA LEU A 350 2.88 13.29 -19.33
C LEU A 350 4.12 12.76 -18.60
N SER A 351 4.71 11.68 -19.10
CA SER A 351 5.92 11.11 -18.52
C SER A 351 7.13 12.04 -18.70
N GLN A 352 7.26 12.71 -19.85
CA GLN A 352 8.27 13.73 -20.08
C GLN A 352 8.10 14.92 -19.12
N ASP A 353 6.90 15.46 -19.01
CA ASP A 353 6.60 16.60 -18.14
C ASP A 353 6.93 16.27 -16.67
N ARG A 354 6.72 15.03 -16.22
CA ARG A 354 7.09 14.58 -14.87
C ARG A 354 8.59 14.48 -14.65
N ALA A 355 9.33 13.93 -15.60
CA ALA A 355 10.79 13.91 -15.56
C ALA A 355 11.36 15.34 -15.53
N ASP A 356 10.77 16.26 -16.30
CA ASP A 356 11.14 17.68 -16.32
C ASP A 356 10.84 18.38 -14.98
N THR A 357 9.76 18.00 -14.29
CA THR A 357 9.45 18.51 -12.95
C THR A 357 10.52 18.12 -11.93
N VAL A 358 10.95 16.85 -11.94
CA VAL A 358 12.04 16.37 -11.05
C VAL A 358 13.35 17.07 -11.39
N LYS A 359 13.67 17.24 -12.67
CA LYS A 359 14.83 18.01 -13.12
C LYS A 359 14.77 19.43 -12.59
N HIS A 360 13.62 20.10 -12.70
CA HIS A 360 13.44 21.47 -12.23
C HIS A 360 13.76 21.57 -10.73
N THR A 361 13.26 20.64 -9.92
CA THR A 361 13.56 20.60 -8.48
C THR A 361 15.06 20.42 -8.21
N LEU A 362 15.75 19.55 -8.95
CA LEU A 362 17.20 19.38 -8.82
C LEU A 362 17.97 20.66 -9.19
N VAL A 363 17.52 21.37 -10.22
CA VAL A 363 18.12 22.65 -10.65
C VAL A 363 17.86 23.74 -9.61
N GLU A 364 16.71 23.78 -8.97
CA GLU A 364 16.42 24.71 -7.87
C GLU A 364 17.35 24.49 -6.67
N PHE A 365 17.81 23.26 -6.44
CA PHE A 365 18.86 22.96 -5.45
C PHE A 365 20.28 23.30 -5.90
N GLY A 366 20.46 23.80 -7.15
CA GLY A 366 21.73 24.29 -7.66
C GLY A 366 22.49 23.30 -8.56
N VAL A 367 21.90 22.15 -8.92
CA VAL A 367 22.52 21.25 -9.90
C VAL A 367 22.47 21.89 -11.29
N ASP A 368 23.58 21.84 -12.03
CA ASP A 368 23.64 22.41 -13.39
C ASP A 368 22.66 21.69 -14.32
N ASP A 369 21.75 22.46 -14.95
CA ASP A 369 20.74 21.97 -15.90
C ASP A 369 21.33 21.09 -17.01
N LYS A 370 22.57 21.39 -17.46
CA LYS A 370 23.27 20.63 -18.52
C LYS A 370 23.67 19.23 -18.10
N ARG A 371 23.70 18.93 -16.82
CA ARG A 371 24.04 17.62 -16.27
C ARG A 371 22.85 16.70 -16.17
N ILE A 372 21.64 17.18 -16.48
CA ILE A 372 20.40 16.42 -16.30
C ILE A 372 19.66 16.35 -17.63
N ASN A 373 19.60 15.16 -18.20
CA ASN A 373 18.76 14.82 -19.34
C ASN A 373 17.42 14.24 -18.86
N THR A 374 16.36 14.47 -19.62
CA THR A 374 15.03 13.91 -19.32
C THR A 374 14.48 13.16 -20.50
N LEU A 375 13.74 12.10 -20.26
CA LEU A 375 13.14 11.23 -21.28
C LEU A 375 11.79 10.70 -20.79
N GLY A 376 10.71 11.00 -21.52
CA GLY A 376 9.40 10.43 -21.28
C GLY A 376 9.19 9.16 -22.10
N MET A 377 8.92 8.05 -21.46
CA MET A 377 8.74 6.75 -22.12
C MET A 377 7.32 6.17 -22.03
N GLY A 378 6.39 6.87 -21.36
CA GLY A 378 5.03 6.35 -21.17
C GLY A 378 5.07 4.98 -20.48
N ALA A 379 4.60 3.93 -21.16
CA ALA A 379 4.63 2.54 -20.71
C ALA A 379 5.75 1.72 -21.36
N SER A 380 6.69 2.34 -22.07
CA SER A 380 7.72 1.63 -22.84
C SER A 380 9.08 1.60 -22.13
N ASP A 381 9.14 1.99 -20.86
CA ASP A 381 10.37 1.97 -20.08
C ASP A 381 10.82 0.54 -19.75
N PRO A 382 12.14 0.28 -19.63
CA PRO A 382 12.68 -1.07 -19.37
C PRO A 382 12.25 -1.69 -18.04
N TRP A 383 11.77 -0.87 -17.11
CA TRP A 383 11.33 -1.30 -15.78
C TRP A 383 9.80 -1.35 -15.66
N HIS A 384 9.09 -1.33 -16.79
CA HIS A 384 7.64 -1.39 -16.82
C HIS A 384 7.12 -2.77 -16.43
N ILE A 385 6.12 -2.81 -15.57
CA ILE A 385 5.41 -4.03 -15.16
C ILE A 385 4.17 -4.15 -16.04
N SER A 386 4.18 -5.11 -16.97
CA SER A 386 3.08 -5.34 -17.90
C SER A 386 1.85 -5.96 -17.22
N GLY A 387 0.65 -5.70 -17.78
CA GLY A 387 -0.63 -6.19 -17.26
C GLY A 387 -1.35 -5.19 -16.36
N ALA A 388 -0.78 -4.01 -16.15
CA ALA A 388 -1.46 -2.90 -15.50
C ALA A 388 -2.32 -2.14 -16.52
N GLY A 389 -3.59 -2.49 -16.67
CA GLY A 389 -4.51 -1.74 -17.53
C GLY A 389 -4.74 -0.31 -17.03
N TYR A 390 -5.16 0.59 -17.92
CA TYR A 390 -5.49 1.99 -17.59
C TYR A 390 -6.62 2.13 -16.54
N ASP A 391 -7.53 1.14 -16.51
CA ASP A 391 -8.62 1.07 -15.54
C ASP A 391 -8.18 0.46 -14.19
N GLU A 392 -6.98 -0.10 -14.13
CA GLU A 392 -6.33 -0.54 -12.90
C GLU A 392 -5.56 0.62 -12.25
N THR A 393 -6.24 1.75 -12.09
CA THR A 393 -5.73 2.87 -11.25
C THR A 393 -5.48 2.44 -9.80
N VAL A 394 -5.72 1.19 -9.48
CA VAL A 394 -5.87 0.60 -8.16
C VAL A 394 -5.00 -0.64 -7.95
N GLY A 395 -4.17 -1.04 -8.90
CA GLY A 395 -3.29 -2.19 -8.74
C GLY A 395 -1.85 -1.80 -8.35
N SER A 396 -1.17 -2.67 -7.62
CA SER A 396 0.26 -2.50 -7.28
C SER A 396 1.15 -2.29 -8.52
N ALA A 397 0.78 -2.90 -9.66
CA ALA A 397 1.49 -2.72 -10.93
C ALA A 397 1.35 -1.29 -11.48
N ALA A 398 0.14 -0.70 -11.42
CA ALA A 398 -0.09 0.66 -11.90
C ALA A 398 0.67 1.70 -11.08
N SER A 399 0.71 1.57 -9.75
CA SER A 399 1.48 2.46 -8.88
C SER A 399 2.99 2.28 -9.08
N SER A 400 3.46 1.05 -9.25
CA SER A 400 4.87 0.76 -9.53
C SER A 400 5.33 1.30 -10.90
N ASN A 401 4.41 1.52 -11.85
CA ASN A 401 4.70 2.12 -13.14
C ASN A 401 4.66 3.67 -13.12
N ARG A 402 4.05 4.29 -12.13
CA ARG A 402 4.10 5.74 -11.92
C ARG A 402 5.39 6.11 -11.19
N LYS A 403 6.47 6.32 -11.95
CA LYS A 403 7.81 6.53 -11.43
C LYS A 403 8.63 7.49 -12.29
N VAL A 404 9.70 8.01 -11.70
CA VAL A 404 10.82 8.62 -12.42
C VAL A 404 12.07 7.82 -12.03
N VAL A 405 12.77 7.28 -13.03
CA VAL A 405 13.99 6.50 -12.83
C VAL A 405 15.20 7.38 -13.11
N LEU A 406 16.15 7.38 -12.20
CA LEU A 406 17.41 8.10 -12.31
C LEU A 406 18.52 7.10 -12.63
N ILE A 407 19.29 7.40 -13.65
CA ILE A 407 20.44 6.59 -14.06
C ILE A 407 21.57 7.51 -14.51
N ASP A 408 22.84 7.13 -14.31
CA ASP A 408 23.96 7.90 -14.88
C ASP A 408 23.86 7.88 -16.42
N ALA A 409 23.85 9.07 -17.00
CA ALA A 409 23.76 9.27 -18.44
C ALA A 409 24.92 8.64 -19.23
N ASN A 410 26.03 8.29 -18.57
CA ASN A 410 27.19 7.63 -19.20
C ASN A 410 27.04 6.10 -19.23
N THR A 411 26.06 5.51 -18.56
CA THR A 411 25.82 4.06 -18.64
C THR A 411 25.39 3.62 -20.03
N GLU A 412 25.72 2.39 -20.40
CA GLU A 412 25.33 1.84 -21.71
C GLU A 412 23.80 1.87 -21.89
N LEU A 413 23.04 1.53 -20.85
CA LEU A 413 21.59 1.57 -20.87
C LEU A 413 21.06 2.99 -21.12
N ALA A 414 21.58 4.00 -20.40
CA ALA A 414 21.14 5.38 -20.58
C ALA A 414 21.41 5.88 -22.01
N GLN A 415 22.57 5.55 -22.56
CA GLN A 415 22.95 5.93 -23.94
C GLN A 415 22.05 5.25 -24.97
N GLN A 416 21.70 3.97 -24.76
CA GLN A 416 20.75 3.26 -25.62
C GLN A 416 19.37 3.93 -25.58
N LEU A 417 18.87 4.27 -24.40
CA LEU A 417 17.58 4.94 -24.25
C LEU A 417 17.55 6.30 -24.92
N MET A 418 18.61 7.11 -24.76
CA MET A 418 18.73 8.42 -25.41
C MET A 418 18.86 8.35 -26.93
N SER A 419 19.42 7.28 -27.47
CA SER A 419 19.62 7.11 -28.91
C SER A 419 18.43 6.50 -29.65
N SER A 420 17.52 5.84 -28.91
CA SER A 420 16.35 5.15 -29.48
C SER A 420 15.11 6.03 -29.64
N ASN A 421 15.20 7.28 -29.20
CA ASN A 421 14.18 8.32 -29.29
C ASN A 421 14.72 9.51 -30.10
#